data_7a1561e76938868f36f6ec8b02e70f39
#
_entry.id   7a1561e76938868f36f6ec8b02e70f39
#
_cell.length_a   1.000
_cell.length_b   1.000
_cell.length_c   1.000
_cell.angle_alpha   90.00
_cell.angle_beta   90.00
_cell.angle_gamma   90.00
#
_symmetry.space_group_name_H-M   'P 1'
#
loop_
_entity.id
_entity.type
_entity.pdbx_description
1 polymer ?
#
loop_
_entity_poly.entity_id
_entity_poly.type
_entity_poly.pdbx_seq_one_letter_code
_entity_poly.pdbx_strand_id
1 'polypeptide(L)'
;GLCATPYDLLKVIYLIANDGVWQGKQLLPAGYVRAAKSMQSDPYGRQSSLEELQGYGYQIWMTRHNGYVLFGMGGQLALYVPDKDIFMVTTADAQGRQGGVQLIYEAFWHEIYDKIATDSLPAATPEYTAAFLEYCNTRTLFVLPGSLTSPVLADINGITYQMDENICQMKTMKVDIATDTGLGTLTYENASGVHTLSFGLG
;
A
#
# COMPACT_ATOMS: atom_id res chain seq x y z
N GLY A 1 13.98 3.43 -1.17
CA GLY A 1 12.56 3.60 -1.26
C GLY A 1 12.08 4.92 -0.68
N LEU A 2 10.89 5.35 -1.05
CA LEU A 2 10.23 6.54 -0.49
C LEU A 2 9.36 6.09 0.69
N CYS A 3 9.52 6.74 1.86
CA CYS A 3 8.59 6.62 2.98
C CYS A 3 7.69 7.85 2.98
N ALA A 4 6.41 7.66 2.72
CA ALA A 4 5.41 8.72 2.64
C ALA A 4 4.04 8.19 3.07
N THR A 5 3.16 9.07 3.53
CA THR A 5 1.78 8.71 3.75
C THR A 5 1.01 8.59 2.43
N PRO A 6 -0.11 7.84 2.36
CA PRO A 6 -0.96 7.82 1.18
C PRO A 6 -1.38 9.22 0.72
N TYR A 7 -1.65 10.14 1.66
CA TYR A 7 -2.00 11.54 1.34
C TYR A 7 -0.83 12.31 0.70
N ASP A 8 0.41 12.01 1.06
CA ASP A 8 1.56 12.64 0.42
C ASP A 8 1.77 12.10 -1.00
N LEU A 9 1.58 10.79 -1.20
CA LEU A 9 1.59 10.20 -2.53
C LEU A 9 0.48 10.77 -3.42
N LEU A 10 -0.71 11.04 -2.86
CA LEU A 10 -1.80 11.70 -3.58
C LEU A 10 -1.40 13.10 -4.05
N LYS A 11 -0.68 13.87 -3.24
CA LYS A 11 -0.15 15.19 -3.65
C LYS A 11 0.86 15.07 -4.78
N VAL A 12 1.71 14.04 -4.75
CA VAL A 12 2.71 13.81 -5.81
C VAL A 12 2.03 13.48 -7.14
N ILE A 13 1.08 12.53 -7.17
CA ILE A 13 0.39 12.20 -8.42
C ILE A 13 -0.46 13.38 -8.92
N TYR A 14 -1.07 14.15 -8.03
CA TYR A 14 -1.78 15.39 -8.39
C TYR A 14 -0.85 16.43 -9.03
N LEU A 15 0.36 16.62 -8.49
CA LEU A 15 1.37 17.51 -9.10
C LEU A 15 1.74 17.06 -10.52
N ILE A 16 1.90 15.74 -10.73
CA ILE A 16 2.20 15.17 -12.04
C ILE A 16 1.01 15.33 -12.99
N ALA A 17 -0.22 15.13 -12.52
CA ALA A 17 -1.43 15.32 -13.30
C ALA A 17 -1.53 16.75 -13.83
N ASN A 18 -1.16 17.73 -13.03
CA ASN A 18 -1.16 19.17 -13.34
C ASN A 18 0.15 19.66 -14.00
N ASP A 19 0.84 18.83 -14.76
CA ASP A 19 2.06 19.17 -15.48
C ASP A 19 3.14 19.87 -14.61
N GLY A 20 3.23 19.48 -13.34
CA GLY A 20 4.21 20.01 -12.41
C GLY A 20 3.80 21.31 -11.73
N VAL A 21 2.55 21.73 -11.84
CA VAL A 21 2.00 22.92 -11.17
C VAL A 21 1.39 22.52 -9.82
N TRP A 22 1.78 23.21 -8.76
CA TRP A 22 1.22 23.10 -7.42
C TRP A 22 0.81 24.47 -6.88
N GLN A 23 -0.45 24.63 -6.51
CA GLN A 23 -1.01 25.89 -6.00
C GLN A 23 -0.65 27.10 -6.87
N GLY A 24 -0.77 26.95 -8.20
CA GLY A 24 -0.46 28.01 -9.17
C GLY A 24 1.03 28.22 -9.44
N LYS A 25 1.93 27.49 -8.78
CA LYS A 25 3.38 27.61 -8.99
C LYS A 25 3.92 26.40 -9.75
N GLN A 26 4.71 26.65 -10.80
CA GLN A 26 5.43 25.60 -11.52
C GLN A 26 6.57 25.08 -10.63
N LEU A 27 6.48 23.85 -10.13
CA LEU A 27 7.50 23.19 -9.33
C LEU A 27 8.39 22.26 -10.16
N LEU A 28 7.82 21.60 -11.17
CA LEU A 28 8.56 20.71 -12.10
C LEU A 28 8.41 21.25 -13.52
N PRO A 29 9.45 21.15 -14.37
CA PRO A 29 9.34 21.58 -15.77
C PRO A 29 8.21 20.82 -16.50
N ALA A 30 7.23 21.55 -17.04
CA ALA A 30 6.06 20.95 -17.70
C ALA A 30 6.43 19.98 -18.83
N GLY A 31 7.46 20.33 -19.63
CA GLY A 31 7.95 19.45 -20.71
C GLY A 31 8.50 18.12 -20.19
N TYR A 32 9.21 18.14 -19.06
CA TYR A 32 9.69 16.92 -18.42
C TYR A 32 8.52 16.07 -17.88
N VAL A 33 7.56 16.70 -17.20
CA VAL A 33 6.42 15.97 -16.64
C VAL A 33 5.58 15.31 -17.74
N ARG A 34 5.32 16.02 -18.84
CA ARG A 34 4.61 15.44 -20.00
C ARG A 34 5.37 14.29 -20.61
N ALA A 35 6.69 14.38 -20.76
CA ALA A 35 7.51 13.27 -21.22
C ALA A 35 7.49 12.11 -20.23
N ALA A 36 7.58 12.39 -18.93
CA ALA A 36 7.62 11.36 -17.89
C ALA A 36 6.33 10.53 -17.84
N LYS A 37 5.17 11.14 -18.06
CA LYS A 37 3.85 10.47 -18.08
C LYS A 37 3.38 10.06 -19.49
N SER A 38 4.29 9.89 -20.43
CA SER A 38 4.04 9.33 -21.76
C SER A 38 4.94 8.13 -22.00
N MET A 39 4.52 7.26 -22.92
CA MET A 39 5.30 6.07 -23.24
C MET A 39 6.66 6.44 -23.84
N GLN A 40 7.73 6.06 -23.15
CA GLN A 40 9.12 6.20 -23.57
C GLN A 40 9.73 4.84 -23.91
N SER A 41 9.18 3.77 -23.36
CA SER A 41 9.63 2.40 -23.57
C SER A 41 8.44 1.47 -23.65
N ASP A 42 8.50 0.54 -24.61
CA ASP A 42 7.53 -0.55 -24.74
C ASP A 42 7.96 -1.71 -23.83
N PRO A 43 7.17 -2.06 -22.80
CA PRO A 43 7.46 -3.16 -21.89
C PRO A 43 7.04 -4.53 -22.43
N TYR A 44 6.54 -4.64 -23.66
CA TYR A 44 6.06 -5.89 -24.25
C TYR A 44 7.05 -7.05 -24.09
N GLY A 45 6.53 -8.17 -23.62
CA GLY A 45 7.32 -9.39 -23.41
C GLY A 45 8.16 -9.40 -22.12
N ARG A 46 8.14 -8.33 -21.32
CA ARG A 46 8.90 -8.22 -20.08
C ARG A 46 8.04 -8.22 -18.81
N GLN A 47 6.74 -7.98 -18.95
CA GLN A 47 5.82 -7.82 -17.83
C GLN A 47 4.70 -8.87 -17.88
N SER A 48 4.11 -9.13 -16.72
CA SER A 48 3.12 -10.19 -16.54
C SER A 48 1.69 -9.67 -16.27
N SER A 49 1.52 -8.38 -16.03
CA SER A 49 0.21 -7.78 -15.77
C SER A 49 -0.29 -6.95 -16.95
N LEU A 50 -1.61 -6.85 -17.10
CA LEU A 50 -2.23 -6.08 -18.19
C LEU A 50 -1.90 -4.58 -18.11
N GLU A 51 -1.81 -4.03 -16.91
CA GLU A 51 -1.50 -2.61 -16.74
C GLU A 51 -0.05 -2.31 -17.11
N GLU A 52 0.87 -3.17 -16.74
CA GLU A 52 2.29 -3.00 -17.06
C GLU A 52 2.61 -3.12 -18.56
N LEU A 53 1.69 -3.66 -19.35
CA LEU A 53 1.81 -3.74 -20.83
C LEU A 53 1.39 -2.47 -21.55
N GLN A 54 0.81 -1.48 -20.87
CA GLN A 54 0.30 -0.26 -21.52
C GLN A 54 1.40 0.74 -21.88
N GLY A 55 2.62 0.58 -21.38
CA GLY A 55 3.76 1.43 -21.64
C GLY A 55 4.48 1.91 -20.37
N TYR A 56 5.71 2.39 -20.54
CA TYR A 56 6.52 2.89 -19.45
C TYR A 56 7.17 4.23 -19.82
N GLY A 57 6.97 5.22 -18.96
CA GLY A 57 7.57 6.55 -19.06
C GLY A 57 8.83 6.68 -18.20
N TYR A 58 9.05 7.84 -17.59
CA TYR A 58 10.17 8.04 -16.65
C TYR A 58 9.73 7.71 -15.23
N GLN A 59 9.89 6.45 -14.81
CA GLN A 59 9.43 5.89 -13.53
C GLN A 59 7.90 5.91 -13.35
N ILE A 60 7.15 6.04 -14.45
CA ILE A 60 5.70 6.11 -14.47
C ILE A 60 5.19 5.07 -15.46
N TRP A 61 4.35 4.14 -15.00
CA TRP A 61 3.69 3.17 -15.85
C TRP A 61 2.43 3.75 -16.45
N MET A 62 2.17 3.45 -17.71
CA MET A 62 0.88 3.74 -18.34
C MET A 62 -0.14 2.69 -17.90
N THR A 63 -1.42 3.06 -17.91
CA THR A 63 -2.52 2.16 -17.59
C THR A 63 -3.63 2.28 -18.64
N ARG A 64 -4.62 1.39 -18.57
CA ARG A 64 -5.85 1.52 -19.36
C ARG A 64 -6.48 2.91 -19.14
N HIS A 65 -7.34 3.32 -20.06
CA HIS A 65 -8.05 4.60 -20.02
C HIS A 65 -7.15 5.84 -20.02
N ASN A 66 -6.00 5.77 -20.72
CA ASN A 66 -4.98 6.81 -20.78
C ASN A 66 -4.48 7.25 -19.38
N GLY A 67 -4.65 6.39 -18.40
CA GLY A 67 -4.15 6.63 -17.05
C GLY A 67 -2.64 6.39 -16.93
N TYR A 68 -2.11 6.76 -15.80
CA TYR A 68 -0.73 6.46 -15.42
C TYR A 68 -0.57 6.35 -13.92
N VAL A 69 0.46 5.64 -13.51
CA VAL A 69 0.64 5.24 -12.11
C VAL A 69 2.10 5.31 -11.68
N LEU A 70 2.33 5.84 -10.48
CA LEU A 70 3.54 5.61 -9.72
C LEU A 70 3.39 4.25 -9.04
N PHE A 71 4.22 3.31 -9.43
CA PHE A 71 4.09 1.92 -9.02
C PHE A 71 5.15 1.56 -7.99
N GLY A 72 4.70 0.97 -6.88
CA GLY A 72 5.55 0.31 -5.89
C GLY A 72 5.18 -1.16 -5.74
N MET A 73 6.19 -1.99 -5.51
CA MET A 73 6.05 -3.43 -5.33
C MET A 73 5.00 -3.76 -4.25
N GLY A 74 4.15 -4.75 -4.50
CA GLY A 74 3.12 -5.19 -3.56
C GLY A 74 1.83 -4.39 -3.60
N GLY A 75 1.70 -3.37 -4.48
CA GLY A 75 0.47 -2.61 -4.62
C GLY A 75 0.48 -1.24 -3.93
N GLN A 76 1.66 -0.66 -3.79
CA GLN A 76 1.82 0.76 -3.45
C GLN A 76 1.58 1.56 -4.72
N LEU A 77 0.37 2.01 -4.95
CA LEU A 77 -0.01 2.67 -6.20
C LEU A 77 -0.43 4.11 -5.93
N ALA A 78 0.00 5.03 -6.82
CA ALA A 78 -0.63 6.33 -6.96
C ALA A 78 -1.02 6.48 -8.44
N LEU A 79 -2.29 6.30 -8.73
CA LEU A 79 -2.89 6.25 -10.06
C LEU A 79 -3.68 7.53 -10.33
N TYR A 80 -3.60 8.01 -11.57
CA TYR A 80 -4.49 9.02 -12.11
C TYR A 80 -5.12 8.55 -13.42
N VAL A 81 -6.43 8.72 -13.55
CA VAL A 81 -7.20 8.40 -14.76
C VAL A 81 -7.86 9.68 -15.27
N PRO A 82 -7.36 10.26 -16.37
CA PRO A 82 -7.73 11.61 -16.79
C PRO A 82 -9.14 11.75 -17.35
N ASP A 83 -9.71 10.71 -17.94
CA ASP A 83 -11.02 10.78 -18.58
C ASP A 83 -12.19 10.96 -17.61
N LYS A 84 -12.00 10.60 -16.34
CA LYS A 84 -12.96 10.81 -15.26
C LYS A 84 -12.39 11.61 -14.09
N ASP A 85 -11.18 12.16 -14.26
CA ASP A 85 -10.44 12.93 -13.23
C ASP A 85 -10.35 12.19 -11.88
N ILE A 86 -10.02 10.89 -11.93
CA ILE A 86 -9.95 10.04 -10.73
C ILE A 86 -8.51 9.90 -10.28
N PHE A 87 -8.27 10.18 -9.01
CA PHE A 87 -7.03 9.85 -8.31
C PHE A 87 -7.27 8.69 -7.35
N MET A 88 -6.38 7.71 -7.36
CA MET A 88 -6.40 6.59 -6.42
C MET A 88 -5.02 6.40 -5.81
N VAL A 89 -4.96 6.24 -4.51
CA VAL A 89 -3.75 5.79 -3.82
C VAL A 89 -4.07 4.53 -3.02
N THR A 90 -3.23 3.52 -3.15
CA THR A 90 -3.34 2.29 -2.36
C THR A 90 -2.03 1.99 -1.64
N THR A 91 -2.16 1.36 -0.48
CA THR A 91 -1.07 0.69 0.22
C THR A 91 -1.50 -0.75 0.47
N ALA A 92 -0.72 -1.71 0.01
CA ALA A 92 -1.08 -3.11 0.08
C ALA A 92 0.18 -4.00 0.17
N ASP A 93 -0.02 -5.24 0.57
CA ASP A 93 0.94 -6.31 0.40
C ASP A 93 0.32 -7.44 -0.45
N ALA A 94 0.44 -7.28 -1.75
CA ALA A 94 -0.02 -8.25 -2.75
C ALA A 94 1.11 -9.16 -3.25
N GLN A 95 2.29 -9.10 -2.65
CA GLN A 95 3.41 -9.96 -3.00
C GLN A 95 3.10 -11.44 -2.67
N GLY A 96 3.49 -12.34 -3.55
CA GLY A 96 3.24 -13.76 -3.37
C GLY A 96 1.77 -14.20 -3.53
N ARG A 97 0.85 -13.29 -3.86
CA ARG A 97 -0.54 -13.62 -4.17
C ARG A 97 -0.71 -13.90 -5.66
N GLN A 98 -1.50 -14.92 -5.99
CA GLN A 98 -1.90 -15.16 -7.38
C GLN A 98 -2.68 -13.94 -7.90
N GLY A 99 -2.29 -13.44 -9.07
CA GLY A 99 -2.82 -12.20 -9.62
C GLY A 99 -2.19 -10.92 -9.06
N GLY A 100 -1.59 -10.96 -7.88
CA GLY A 100 -0.80 -9.87 -7.32
C GLY A 100 -1.49 -8.50 -7.39
N VAL A 101 -0.74 -7.50 -7.85
CA VAL A 101 -1.22 -6.12 -7.99
C VAL A 101 -2.33 -5.98 -9.03
N GLN A 102 -2.41 -6.88 -10.02
CA GLN A 102 -3.49 -6.83 -11.03
C GLN A 102 -4.89 -6.92 -10.40
N LEU A 103 -5.05 -7.65 -9.29
CA LEU A 103 -6.33 -7.72 -8.57
C LEU A 103 -6.77 -6.36 -8.02
N ILE A 104 -5.82 -5.50 -7.63
CA ILE A 104 -6.12 -4.14 -7.17
C ILE A 104 -6.65 -3.30 -8.33
N TYR A 105 -6.00 -3.40 -9.50
CA TYR A 105 -6.46 -2.71 -10.71
C TYR A 105 -7.85 -3.21 -11.14
N GLU A 106 -8.09 -4.52 -11.18
CA GLU A 106 -9.40 -5.06 -11.57
C GLU A 106 -10.50 -4.62 -10.59
N ALA A 107 -10.24 -4.63 -9.28
CA ALA A 107 -11.18 -4.11 -8.30
C ALA A 107 -11.46 -2.61 -8.52
N PHE A 108 -10.44 -1.81 -8.80
CA PHE A 108 -10.60 -0.39 -9.11
C PHE A 108 -11.44 -0.18 -10.39
N TRP A 109 -11.13 -0.90 -11.47
CA TRP A 109 -11.85 -0.75 -12.72
C TRP A 109 -13.32 -1.13 -12.59
N HIS A 110 -13.62 -2.30 -12.02
CA HIS A 110 -14.98 -2.81 -11.93
C HIS A 110 -15.82 -2.17 -10.81
N GLU A 111 -15.20 -1.87 -9.66
CA GLU A 111 -15.98 -1.40 -8.50
C GLU A 111 -16.03 0.11 -8.38
N ILE A 112 -15.14 0.84 -9.03
CA ILE A 112 -15.09 2.30 -8.97
C ILE A 112 -15.27 2.91 -10.35
N TYR A 113 -14.32 2.67 -11.25
CA TYR A 113 -14.28 3.34 -12.55
C TYR A 113 -15.53 3.08 -13.38
N ASP A 114 -15.95 1.82 -13.56
CA ASP A 114 -17.12 1.45 -14.37
C ASP A 114 -18.45 1.95 -13.75
N LYS A 115 -18.48 2.19 -12.44
CA LYS A 115 -19.68 2.66 -11.73
C LYS A 115 -19.86 4.18 -11.75
N ILE A 116 -18.84 4.93 -12.11
CA ILE A 116 -18.95 6.39 -12.29
C ILE A 116 -19.51 6.65 -13.68
N ALA A 117 -20.83 6.90 -13.74
CA ALA A 117 -21.57 7.07 -14.98
C ALA A 117 -21.73 8.54 -15.43
N THR A 118 -21.30 9.52 -14.63
CA THR A 118 -21.53 10.95 -14.87
C THR A 118 -20.21 11.73 -14.83
N ASP A 119 -20.17 12.82 -15.58
CA ASP A 119 -19.01 13.75 -15.61
C ASP A 119 -18.81 14.52 -14.30
N SER A 120 -19.81 14.47 -13.41
CA SER A 120 -19.71 15.07 -12.07
C SER A 120 -20.46 14.24 -11.05
N LEU A 121 -19.87 14.08 -9.87
CA LEU A 121 -20.56 13.46 -8.74
C LEU A 121 -21.49 14.49 -8.08
N PRO A 122 -22.65 14.07 -7.58
CA PRO A 122 -23.52 14.96 -6.80
C PRO A 122 -22.79 15.44 -5.53
N ALA A 123 -23.10 16.65 -5.09
CA ALA A 123 -22.58 17.14 -3.83
C ALA A 123 -23.01 16.21 -2.68
N ALA A 124 -22.06 15.82 -1.83
CA ALA A 124 -22.35 15.02 -0.66
C ALA A 124 -23.20 15.82 0.34
N THR A 125 -24.21 15.18 0.92
CA THR A 125 -24.94 15.79 2.03
C THR A 125 -24.09 15.80 3.30
N PRO A 126 -24.37 16.68 4.27
CA PRO A 126 -23.68 16.68 5.55
C PRO A 126 -23.76 15.32 6.27
N GLU A 127 -24.92 14.65 6.21
CA GLU A 127 -25.18 13.35 6.82
C GLU A 127 -24.32 12.26 6.17
N TYR A 128 -24.25 12.27 4.83
CA TYR A 128 -23.41 11.32 4.11
C TYR A 128 -21.93 11.55 4.42
N THR A 129 -21.50 12.81 4.46
CA THR A 129 -20.11 13.16 4.80
C THR A 129 -19.75 12.69 6.22
N ALA A 130 -20.64 12.91 7.19
CA ALA A 130 -20.43 12.45 8.57
C ALA A 130 -20.33 10.92 8.65
N ALA A 131 -21.24 10.20 8.01
CA ALA A 131 -21.24 8.73 7.98
C ALA A 131 -19.98 8.18 7.29
N PHE A 132 -19.54 8.81 6.22
CA PHE A 132 -18.31 8.42 5.53
C PHE A 132 -17.06 8.65 6.39
N LEU A 133 -16.96 9.78 7.08
CA LEU A 133 -15.84 10.08 7.98
C LEU A 133 -15.81 9.11 9.17
N GLU A 134 -16.99 8.79 9.74
CA GLU A 134 -17.09 7.78 10.79
C GLU A 134 -16.62 6.41 10.28
N TYR A 135 -17.09 6.01 9.10
CA TYR A 135 -16.64 4.77 8.46
C TYR A 135 -15.12 4.74 8.28
N CYS A 136 -14.49 5.82 7.79
CA CYS A 136 -13.04 5.90 7.63
C CYS A 136 -12.31 5.81 8.96
N ASN A 137 -12.78 6.52 9.99
CA ASN A 137 -12.15 6.58 11.30
C ASN A 137 -12.27 5.28 12.10
N THR A 138 -13.27 4.46 11.79
CA THR A 138 -13.48 3.16 12.44
C THR A 138 -12.82 1.99 11.72
N ARG A 139 -12.19 2.23 10.56
CA ARG A 139 -11.46 1.18 9.83
C ARG A 139 -10.20 0.77 10.58
N THR A 140 -10.06 -0.51 10.81
CA THR A 140 -8.86 -1.13 11.36
C THR A 140 -8.37 -2.21 10.40
N LEU A 141 -7.10 -2.53 10.47
CA LEU A 141 -6.58 -3.70 9.79
C LEU A 141 -7.31 -4.95 10.31
N PHE A 142 -7.60 -5.86 9.39
CA PHE A 142 -8.17 -7.14 9.79
C PHE A 142 -7.18 -7.88 10.69
N VAL A 143 -7.58 -8.13 11.91
CA VAL A 143 -6.83 -8.96 12.85
C VAL A 143 -7.52 -10.33 12.92
N LEU A 144 -6.73 -11.39 12.78
CA LEU A 144 -7.26 -12.74 12.94
C LEU A 144 -7.83 -12.91 14.36
N PRO A 145 -9.04 -13.46 14.50
CA PRO A 145 -9.58 -13.75 15.83
C PRO A 145 -8.61 -14.63 16.60
N GLY A 146 -8.28 -14.23 17.81
CA GLY A 146 -7.35 -14.94 18.68
C GLY A 146 -7.84 -14.95 20.14
N SER A 147 -7.08 -15.57 20.99
CA SER A 147 -7.27 -15.53 22.44
C SER A 147 -6.09 -14.83 23.08
N LEU A 148 -6.38 -13.97 24.06
CA LEU A 148 -5.34 -13.34 24.90
C LEU A 148 -4.66 -14.37 25.82
N THR A 149 -5.21 -15.57 25.92
CA THR A 149 -4.68 -16.65 26.75
C THR A 149 -4.44 -17.90 25.91
N SER A 150 -3.40 -18.62 26.29
CA SER A 150 -3.07 -19.94 25.73
C SER A 150 -2.72 -20.88 26.87
N PRO A 151 -3.14 -22.17 26.81
CA PRO A 151 -2.77 -23.15 27.83
C PRO A 151 -1.25 -23.34 27.93
N VAL A 152 -0.51 -23.09 26.87
CA VAL A 152 0.96 -23.23 26.84
C VAL A 152 1.70 -21.92 27.23
N LEU A 153 0.96 -20.86 27.54
CA LEU A 153 1.59 -19.56 27.81
C LEU A 153 2.56 -19.63 29.00
N ALA A 154 2.18 -20.31 30.09
CA ALA A 154 3.03 -20.48 31.26
C ALA A 154 4.34 -21.24 30.95
N ASP A 155 4.31 -22.10 29.96
CA ASP A 155 5.44 -22.96 29.58
C ASP A 155 6.41 -22.23 28.61
N ILE A 156 5.98 -21.15 27.95
CA ILE A 156 6.79 -20.46 26.94
C ILE A 156 7.16 -19.03 27.34
N ASN A 157 6.36 -18.38 28.19
CA ASN A 157 6.52 -16.97 28.53
C ASN A 157 7.83 -16.72 29.30
N GLY A 158 8.64 -15.83 28.79
CA GLY A 158 9.91 -15.46 29.41
C GLY A 158 11.05 -16.47 29.21
N ILE A 159 10.83 -17.57 28.48
CA ILE A 159 11.84 -18.59 28.25
C ILE A 159 12.64 -18.29 26.99
N THR A 160 13.96 -18.37 27.11
CA THR A 160 14.87 -18.23 25.96
C THR A 160 15.11 -19.61 25.36
N TYR A 161 14.74 -19.76 24.09
CA TYR A 161 14.96 -20.96 23.30
C TYR A 161 16.26 -20.83 22.49
N GLN A 162 17.03 -21.92 22.45
CA GLN A 162 18.10 -22.07 21.50
C GLN A 162 17.49 -22.62 20.21
N MET A 163 17.83 -21.99 19.09
CA MET A 163 17.27 -22.35 17.78
C MET A 163 18.24 -23.24 17.03
N ASP A 164 17.71 -24.30 16.43
CA ASP A 164 18.45 -25.06 15.43
C ASP A 164 18.71 -24.20 14.17
N GLU A 165 19.56 -24.70 13.28
CA GLU A 165 19.85 -24.01 12.01
C GLU A 165 18.55 -23.72 11.24
N ASN A 166 18.36 -22.43 10.90
CA ASN A 166 17.14 -21.95 10.27
C ASN A 166 17.43 -20.85 9.24
N ILE A 167 16.48 -20.63 8.32
CA ILE A 167 16.61 -19.67 7.22
C ILE A 167 16.81 -18.21 7.69
N CYS A 168 16.31 -17.87 8.88
CA CYS A 168 16.44 -16.54 9.47
C CYS A 168 17.76 -16.37 10.23
N GLN A 169 18.60 -17.41 10.32
CA GLN A 169 19.84 -17.45 11.07
C GLN A 169 19.69 -17.03 12.54
N MET A 170 18.50 -17.25 13.11
CA MET A 170 18.22 -16.97 14.52
C MET A 170 18.93 -18.01 15.39
N LYS A 171 19.66 -17.51 16.39
CA LYS A 171 20.39 -18.32 17.39
C LYS A 171 19.55 -18.55 18.64
N THR A 172 18.88 -17.49 19.08
CA THR A 172 18.00 -17.50 20.25
C THR A 172 16.69 -16.80 19.95
N MET A 173 15.63 -17.21 20.64
CA MET A 173 14.32 -16.57 20.59
C MET A 173 13.69 -16.59 22.00
N LYS A 174 13.07 -15.49 22.38
CA LYS A 174 12.31 -15.33 23.63
C LYS A 174 11.02 -14.56 23.35
N VAL A 175 9.92 -15.02 23.93
CA VAL A 175 8.64 -14.28 23.92
C VAL A 175 8.29 -13.90 25.34
N ASP A 176 8.05 -12.61 25.56
CA ASP A 176 7.53 -12.08 26.82
C ASP A 176 6.13 -11.52 26.57
N ILE A 177 5.13 -12.03 27.26
CA ILE A 177 3.72 -11.64 27.12
C ILE A 177 3.18 -11.13 28.44
N ALA A 178 2.71 -9.89 28.44
CA ALA A 178 2.02 -9.24 29.54
C ALA A 178 0.50 -9.27 29.26
N THR A 179 -0.18 -10.26 29.81
CA THR A 179 -1.62 -10.47 29.55
C THR A 179 -2.51 -9.39 30.15
N ASP A 180 -2.03 -8.68 31.18
CA ASP A 180 -2.71 -7.56 31.83
C ASP A 180 -2.75 -6.30 30.96
N THR A 181 -1.73 -6.11 30.12
CA THR A 181 -1.65 -4.96 29.20
C THR A 181 -1.98 -5.30 27.76
N GLY A 182 -2.10 -6.58 27.43
CA GLY A 182 -2.29 -7.04 26.06
C GLY A 182 -1.07 -6.82 25.15
N LEU A 183 0.13 -6.70 25.73
CA LEU A 183 1.37 -6.46 25.00
C LEU A 183 2.26 -7.70 25.01
N GLY A 184 2.90 -7.94 23.90
CA GLY A 184 3.92 -8.96 23.74
C GLY A 184 5.22 -8.38 23.21
N THR A 185 6.32 -9.04 23.53
CA THR A 185 7.65 -8.73 23.01
C THR A 185 8.32 -10.00 22.55
N LEU A 186 8.78 -10.02 21.30
CA LEU A 186 9.66 -11.05 20.76
C LEU A 186 11.08 -10.51 20.74
N THR A 187 11.97 -11.15 21.48
CA THR A 187 13.42 -10.89 21.43
C THR A 187 14.10 -12.06 20.72
N TYR A 188 14.94 -11.77 19.75
CA TYR A 188 15.73 -12.79 19.06
C TYR A 188 17.15 -12.29 18.80
N GLU A 189 18.11 -13.21 18.68
CA GLU A 189 19.48 -12.95 18.28
C GLU A 189 19.78 -13.62 16.94
N ASN A 190 20.40 -12.90 16.03
CA ASN A 190 20.93 -13.43 14.78
C ASN A 190 22.36 -12.91 14.52
N ALA A 191 22.88 -13.09 13.30
CA ALA A 191 24.22 -12.63 12.93
C ALA A 191 24.40 -11.11 13.02
N SER A 192 23.34 -10.32 12.93
CA SER A 192 23.36 -8.85 13.01
C SER A 192 23.18 -8.31 14.45
N GLY A 193 22.95 -9.17 15.43
CA GLY A 193 22.82 -8.83 16.84
C GLY A 193 21.47 -9.21 17.46
N VAL A 194 21.16 -8.59 18.59
CA VAL A 194 19.89 -8.78 19.31
C VAL A 194 18.84 -7.79 18.80
N HIS A 195 17.66 -8.30 18.52
CA HIS A 195 16.51 -7.56 18.02
C HIS A 195 15.31 -7.75 18.89
N THR A 196 14.48 -6.72 19.00
CA THR A 196 13.24 -6.75 19.76
C THR A 196 12.10 -6.22 18.92
N LEU A 197 10.98 -6.97 18.87
CA LEU A 197 9.74 -6.61 18.21
C LEU A 197 8.62 -6.57 19.25
N SER A 198 7.92 -5.46 19.36
CA SER A 198 6.74 -5.34 20.20
C SER A 198 5.47 -5.54 19.37
N PHE A 199 4.47 -6.23 19.93
CA PHE A 199 3.20 -6.51 19.26
C PHE A 199 2.04 -6.48 20.27
N GLY A 200 0.84 -6.19 19.77
CA GLY A 200 -0.40 -6.31 20.54
C GLY A 200 -0.96 -7.73 20.45
N LEU A 201 -1.75 -8.13 21.43
CA LEU A 201 -2.40 -9.46 21.48
C LEU A 201 -3.85 -9.44 20.94
N GLY A 202 -4.33 -8.34 20.34
CA GLY A 202 -5.65 -8.22 19.75
C GLY A 202 -6.26 -6.84 19.90
#